data_7b2ada869ba60651f734460a90acae91
#
_entry.id   7b2ada869ba60651f734460a90acae91
#
_cell.length_a   1.000
_cell.length_b   1.000
_cell.length_c   1.000
_cell.angle_alpha   90.00
_cell.angle_beta   90.00
_cell.angle_gamma   90.00
#
_symmetry.space_group_name_H-M   'P 1'
#
loop_
_entity.id
_entity.type
_entity.pdbx_description
1 polymer ?
#
loop_
_entity_poly.entity_id
_entity_poly.type
_entity_poly.pdbx_seq_one_letter_code
_entity_poly.pdbx_strand_id
1 'polypeptide(L)'
;MRILLVHNPKAGSEEHEGDTLMEALKKAGHKPRYQSSKTKGFAKALKEKTDLVLVAGGDGTVGKIARHLIGRKIPLSVLPLGTANNLARTLGFHRSVETLIAQLKDGESSKFDVGLARGPWGKRYFFEGAGAGLLAEYLQAPLEMEKDETPSKKAAMKRHVEELRQWLSEQPAREWRIMLDKEDVSGRYLLWQAMNIRSVGPVLTLAPEARADDGEFDFVGLRDPDRPLLLEHLEARLQGMEHKFTLPTVKFRKMRLSWKKSPLHFDDESWPPEDEKPPDPCEIKIEVKPSVLRIWKSRAS
;
A
#
# COMPACT_ATOMS: atom_id res chain seq x y z
N MET A 1 -7.57 6.14 26.09
CA MET A 1 -7.46 7.08 24.95
C MET A 1 -8.84 7.27 24.33
N ARG A 2 -9.12 8.43 23.70
CA ARG A 2 -10.25 8.64 22.78
C ARG A 2 -9.86 8.15 21.41
N ILE A 3 -10.49 7.08 20.97
CA ILE A 3 -10.16 6.41 19.71
C ILE A 3 -11.29 6.65 18.71
N LEU A 4 -10.94 7.14 17.51
CA LEU A 4 -11.83 7.12 16.38
C LEU A 4 -11.59 5.81 15.63
N LEU A 5 -12.48 4.82 15.81
CA LEU A 5 -12.46 3.59 15.03
C LEU A 5 -13.08 3.84 13.65
N VAL A 6 -12.26 3.73 12.62
CA VAL A 6 -12.73 3.78 11.22
C VAL A 6 -12.74 2.37 10.66
N HIS A 7 -13.92 1.83 10.46
CA HIS A 7 -14.12 0.43 10.08
C HIS A 7 -14.61 0.29 8.64
N ASN A 8 -14.04 -0.65 7.90
CA ASN A 8 -14.58 -1.11 6.62
C ASN A 8 -15.47 -2.33 6.85
N PRO A 9 -16.81 -2.18 6.83
CA PRO A 9 -17.72 -3.30 7.15
C PRO A 9 -17.71 -4.45 6.13
N LYS A 10 -16.99 -4.30 5.00
CA LYS A 10 -16.79 -5.37 4.01
C LYS A 10 -15.46 -6.11 4.22
N ALA A 11 -14.68 -5.78 5.25
CA ALA A 11 -13.39 -6.39 5.52
C ALA A 11 -13.44 -7.21 6.80
N GLY A 12 -12.79 -8.37 6.80
CA GLY A 12 -12.75 -9.28 7.94
C GLY A 12 -13.85 -10.34 7.91
N SER A 13 -14.15 -10.91 9.06
CA SER A 13 -15.22 -11.88 9.35
C SER A 13 -16.22 -11.27 10.32
N GLU A 14 -17.27 -12.01 10.67
CA GLU A 14 -18.29 -11.60 11.67
C GLU A 14 -17.68 -11.21 13.02
N GLU A 15 -16.57 -11.86 13.43
CA GLU A 15 -15.84 -11.51 14.66
C GLU A 15 -15.23 -10.11 14.65
N HIS A 16 -15.15 -9.47 13.47
CA HIS A 16 -14.58 -8.15 13.26
C HIS A 16 -15.64 -7.08 12.95
N GLU A 17 -16.89 -7.34 13.28
CA GLU A 17 -17.97 -6.36 13.15
C GLU A 17 -17.73 -5.12 14.02
N GLY A 18 -18.30 -4.00 13.58
CA GLY A 18 -18.08 -2.72 14.23
C GLY A 18 -18.41 -2.71 15.73
N ASP A 19 -19.52 -3.35 16.13
CA ASP A 19 -19.96 -3.43 17.52
C ASP A 19 -19.02 -4.29 18.37
N THR A 20 -18.57 -5.43 17.84
CA THR A 20 -17.58 -6.30 18.50
C THR A 20 -16.27 -5.56 18.76
N LEU A 21 -15.75 -4.84 17.76
CA LEU A 21 -14.54 -4.04 17.89
C LEU A 21 -14.73 -2.88 18.90
N MET A 22 -15.88 -2.23 18.89
CA MET A 22 -16.21 -1.18 19.85
C MET A 22 -16.24 -1.69 21.29
N GLU A 23 -16.82 -2.87 21.53
CA GLU A 23 -16.85 -3.51 22.84
C GLU A 23 -15.44 -3.92 23.30
N ALA A 24 -14.63 -4.53 22.41
CA ALA A 24 -13.25 -4.89 22.72
C ALA A 24 -12.42 -3.66 23.15
N LEU A 25 -12.58 -2.53 22.44
CA LEU A 25 -11.91 -1.28 22.78
C LEU A 25 -12.38 -0.71 24.12
N LYS A 26 -13.67 -0.79 24.45
CA LYS A 26 -14.21 -0.37 25.75
C LYS A 26 -13.67 -1.25 26.89
N LYS A 27 -13.68 -2.58 26.69
CA LYS A 27 -13.10 -3.56 27.66
C LYS A 27 -11.61 -3.29 27.90
N ALA A 28 -10.86 -2.85 26.86
CA ALA A 28 -9.47 -2.43 27.00
C ALA A 28 -9.31 -1.04 27.66
N GLY A 29 -10.39 -0.40 28.12
CA GLY A 29 -10.36 0.87 28.86
C GLY A 29 -10.19 2.09 27.96
N HIS A 30 -10.53 2.01 26.68
CA HIS A 30 -10.55 3.14 25.76
C HIS A 30 -11.95 3.77 25.67
N LYS A 31 -12.02 4.95 25.06
CA LYS A 31 -13.27 5.66 24.74
C LYS A 31 -13.42 5.71 23.21
N PRO A 32 -13.93 4.61 22.59
CA PRO A 32 -14.06 4.54 21.15
C PRO A 32 -15.28 5.31 20.64
N ARG A 33 -15.16 5.86 19.43
CA ARG A 33 -16.25 6.36 18.58
C ARG A 33 -16.16 5.64 17.23
N TYR A 34 -17.29 5.27 16.68
CA TYR A 34 -17.36 4.53 15.42
C TYR A 34 -17.59 5.44 14.23
N GLN A 35 -16.91 5.13 13.11
CA GLN A 35 -17.11 5.71 11.80
C GLN A 35 -16.95 4.62 10.73
N SER A 36 -17.97 4.40 9.91
CA SER A 36 -17.81 3.55 8.74
C SER A 36 -16.95 4.24 7.67
N SER A 37 -15.99 3.52 7.08
CA SER A 37 -15.17 4.01 5.95
C SER A 37 -15.98 4.21 4.67
N LYS A 38 -17.19 3.66 4.60
CA LYS A 38 -18.10 3.76 3.44
C LYS A 38 -19.04 4.96 3.50
N THR A 39 -19.19 5.59 4.67
CA THR A 39 -20.09 6.74 4.84
C THR A 39 -19.30 8.06 4.72
N LYS A 40 -19.98 9.11 4.22
CA LYS A 40 -19.45 10.47 4.26
C LYS A 40 -19.40 10.96 5.71
N GLY A 41 -18.44 11.81 6.05
CA GLY A 41 -18.40 12.43 7.38
C GLY A 41 -17.10 12.23 8.15
N PHE A 42 -16.16 11.42 7.67
CA PHE A 42 -14.86 11.20 8.33
C PHE A 42 -14.13 12.52 8.67
N ALA A 43 -14.10 13.47 7.73
CA ALA A 43 -13.47 14.77 7.96
C ALA A 43 -14.15 15.56 9.11
N LYS A 44 -15.47 15.37 9.30
CA LYS A 44 -16.21 15.95 10.45
C LYS A 44 -15.85 15.22 11.75
N ALA A 45 -15.78 13.89 11.71
CA ALA A 45 -15.40 13.07 12.87
C ALA A 45 -14.00 13.41 13.39
N LEU A 46 -13.07 13.81 12.51
CA LEU A 46 -11.73 14.29 12.90
C LEU A 46 -11.69 15.68 13.55
N LYS A 47 -12.78 16.45 13.52
CA LYS A 47 -12.86 17.74 14.23
C LYS A 47 -13.04 17.55 15.73
N GLU A 48 -13.58 16.43 16.14
CA GLU A 48 -13.73 16.09 17.55
C GLU A 48 -12.39 15.61 18.15
N LYS A 49 -12.21 15.86 19.44
CA LYS A 49 -10.99 15.53 20.16
C LYS A 49 -10.70 14.04 20.10
N THR A 50 -9.63 13.67 19.38
CA THR A 50 -9.21 12.30 19.07
C THR A 50 -7.75 12.13 19.42
N ASP A 51 -7.41 11.11 20.21
CA ASP A 51 -6.03 10.81 20.59
C ASP A 51 -5.39 9.85 19.57
N LEU A 52 -6.20 8.98 18.94
CA LEU A 52 -5.78 7.95 18.00
C LEU A 52 -6.89 7.70 16.97
N VAL A 53 -6.52 7.57 15.70
CA VAL A 53 -7.37 6.99 14.65
C VAL A 53 -6.96 5.53 14.48
N LEU A 54 -7.89 4.60 14.74
CA LEU A 54 -7.70 3.17 14.54
C LEU A 54 -8.46 2.73 13.30
N VAL A 55 -7.75 2.25 12.28
CA VAL A 55 -8.35 1.82 11.02
C VAL A 55 -8.48 0.30 11.02
N ALA A 56 -9.70 -0.20 10.99
CA ALA A 56 -10.01 -1.61 10.81
C ALA A 56 -10.37 -1.87 9.33
N GLY A 57 -9.42 -2.42 8.56
CA GLY A 57 -9.57 -2.63 7.13
C GLY A 57 -8.29 -3.09 6.45
N GLY A 58 -8.29 -3.14 5.11
CA GLY A 58 -7.12 -3.40 4.28
C GLY A 58 -6.39 -2.12 3.86
N ASP A 59 -5.33 -2.29 3.07
CA ASP A 59 -4.39 -1.23 2.64
C ASP A 59 -5.12 -0.03 1.99
N GLY A 60 -6.05 -0.26 1.07
CA GLY A 60 -6.83 0.82 0.44
C GLY A 60 -7.68 1.63 1.45
N THR A 61 -8.22 0.98 2.52
CA THR A 61 -8.90 1.70 3.59
C THR A 61 -7.92 2.52 4.42
N VAL A 62 -6.77 1.94 4.75
CA VAL A 62 -5.69 2.62 5.49
C VAL A 62 -5.19 3.83 4.71
N GLY A 63 -4.85 3.68 3.42
CA GLY A 63 -4.40 4.75 2.55
C GLY A 63 -5.43 5.89 2.44
N LYS A 64 -6.71 5.56 2.22
CA LYS A 64 -7.80 6.55 2.19
C LYS A 64 -7.86 7.40 3.45
N ILE A 65 -7.73 6.80 4.63
CA ILE A 65 -7.81 7.49 5.91
C ILE A 65 -6.53 8.25 6.21
N ALA A 66 -5.37 7.67 5.91
CA ALA A 66 -4.06 8.28 6.10
C ALA A 66 -3.91 9.60 5.35
N ARG A 67 -4.47 9.72 4.12
CA ARG A 67 -4.49 10.98 3.35
C ARG A 67 -5.07 12.15 4.14
N HIS A 68 -6.06 11.92 5.00
CA HIS A 68 -6.67 12.96 5.84
C HIS A 68 -5.83 13.32 7.08
N LEU A 69 -4.84 12.49 7.41
CA LEU A 69 -3.99 12.66 8.58
C LEU A 69 -2.62 13.28 8.25
N ILE A 70 -2.28 13.42 6.97
CA ILE A 70 -1.03 14.06 6.51
C ILE A 70 -0.90 15.45 7.15
N GLY A 71 0.24 15.70 7.80
CA GLY A 71 0.53 16.94 8.50
C GLY A 71 -0.18 17.12 9.84
N ARG A 72 -1.01 16.18 10.28
CA ARG A 72 -1.67 16.22 11.60
C ARG A 72 -0.84 15.51 12.67
N LYS A 73 -1.01 15.93 13.91
CA LYS A 73 -0.35 15.29 15.07
C LYS A 73 -1.08 14.04 15.59
N ILE A 74 -2.27 13.73 15.07
CA ILE A 74 -3.06 12.56 15.45
C ILE A 74 -2.44 11.33 14.82
N PRO A 75 -1.99 10.33 15.58
CA PRO A 75 -1.44 9.10 15.03
C PRO A 75 -2.52 8.17 14.48
N LEU A 76 -2.11 7.30 13.55
CA LEU A 76 -2.89 6.22 12.98
C LEU A 76 -2.38 4.88 13.52
N SER A 77 -3.28 3.95 13.82
CA SER A 77 -2.97 2.53 14.01
C SER A 77 -3.88 1.65 13.15
N VAL A 78 -3.51 0.38 12.95
CA VAL A 78 -4.19 -0.50 12.00
C VAL A 78 -4.61 -1.80 12.67
N LEU A 79 -5.86 -2.22 12.42
CA LEU A 79 -6.33 -3.59 12.58
C LEU A 79 -6.41 -4.21 11.18
N PRO A 80 -5.54 -5.18 10.83
CA PRO A 80 -5.35 -5.65 9.46
C PRO A 80 -6.45 -6.63 9.05
N LEU A 81 -7.54 -6.16 8.47
CA LEU A 81 -8.68 -6.98 8.05
C LEU A 81 -8.68 -7.28 6.54
N GLY A 82 -7.76 -6.72 5.76
CA GLY A 82 -7.65 -6.92 4.32
C GLY A 82 -6.97 -8.24 3.93
N THR A 83 -6.74 -8.42 2.62
CA THR A 83 -6.09 -9.61 2.06
C THR A 83 -4.56 -9.48 2.11
N ALA A 84 -3.98 -8.42 1.56
CA ALA A 84 -2.53 -8.21 1.50
C ALA A 84 -1.97 -7.63 2.81
N ASN A 85 -2.56 -6.55 3.31
CA ASN A 85 -2.16 -5.84 4.52
C ASN A 85 -0.66 -5.48 4.52
N ASN A 86 -0.14 -4.97 3.40
CA ASN A 86 1.27 -4.64 3.21
C ASN A 86 1.76 -3.57 4.19
N LEU A 87 0.97 -2.49 4.34
CA LEU A 87 1.24 -1.43 5.32
C LEU A 87 1.27 -1.99 6.74
N ALA A 88 0.26 -2.76 7.10
CA ALA A 88 0.17 -3.33 8.45
C ALA A 88 1.35 -4.27 8.75
N ARG A 89 1.73 -5.14 7.82
CA ARG A 89 2.88 -6.05 7.97
C ARG A 89 4.19 -5.29 8.10
N THR A 90 4.42 -4.29 7.26
CA THR A 90 5.64 -3.46 7.31
C THR A 90 5.74 -2.71 8.65
N LEU A 91 4.61 -2.29 9.21
CA LEU A 91 4.54 -1.55 10.46
C LEU A 91 4.53 -2.45 11.72
N GLY A 92 4.55 -3.78 11.56
CA GLY A 92 4.56 -4.72 12.67
C GLY A 92 3.17 -5.15 13.19
N PHE A 93 2.08 -4.78 12.52
CA PHE A 93 0.71 -5.16 12.88
C PHE A 93 0.34 -6.56 12.33
N HIS A 94 1.04 -7.61 12.75
CA HIS A 94 0.84 -8.99 12.28
C HIS A 94 0.21 -9.92 13.32
N ARG A 95 -0.17 -9.38 14.49
CA ARG A 95 -0.82 -10.12 15.58
C ARG A 95 -2.34 -10.15 15.43
N SER A 96 -3.03 -10.96 16.26
CA SER A 96 -4.50 -10.96 16.28
C SER A 96 -5.07 -9.58 16.66
N VAL A 97 -6.31 -9.31 16.24
CA VAL A 97 -7.02 -8.06 16.51
C VAL A 97 -7.09 -7.78 18.00
N GLU A 98 -7.37 -8.81 18.82
CA GLU A 98 -7.47 -8.72 20.28
C GLU A 98 -6.13 -8.31 20.89
N THR A 99 -5.04 -8.94 20.42
CA THR A 99 -3.68 -8.62 20.85
C THR A 99 -3.31 -7.19 20.51
N LEU A 100 -3.60 -6.75 19.28
CA LEU A 100 -3.34 -5.38 18.84
C LEU A 100 -4.13 -4.36 19.69
N ILE A 101 -5.41 -4.63 19.97
CA ILE A 101 -6.24 -3.75 20.83
C ILE A 101 -5.67 -3.68 22.25
N ALA A 102 -5.28 -4.81 22.84
CA ALA A 102 -4.71 -4.85 24.17
C ALA A 102 -3.41 -4.04 24.28
N GLN A 103 -2.59 -4.05 23.23
CA GLN A 103 -1.31 -3.35 23.16
C GLN A 103 -1.40 -1.84 22.89
N LEU A 104 -2.58 -1.31 22.55
CA LEU A 104 -2.72 0.13 22.28
C LEU A 104 -2.33 1.02 23.46
N LYS A 105 -2.46 0.55 24.71
CA LYS A 105 -2.10 1.32 25.91
C LYS A 105 -0.60 1.60 26.00
N ASP A 106 0.22 0.61 25.59
CA ASP A 106 1.68 0.63 25.73
C ASP A 106 2.38 1.04 24.42
N GLY A 107 1.61 1.61 23.48
CA GLY A 107 2.11 2.05 22.21
C GLY A 107 2.86 3.38 22.27
N GLU A 108 3.64 3.62 21.24
CA GLU A 108 4.33 4.89 21.00
C GLU A 108 4.10 5.39 19.56
N SER A 109 4.29 6.70 19.39
CA SER A 109 4.15 7.33 18.06
C SER A 109 5.47 7.32 17.33
N SER A 110 5.51 6.68 16.15
CA SER A 110 6.62 6.74 15.21
C SER A 110 6.29 7.63 14.01
N LYS A 111 7.31 8.07 13.30
CA LYS A 111 7.18 8.84 12.07
C LYS A 111 6.93 7.90 10.90
N PHE A 112 6.27 8.42 9.87
CA PHE A 112 6.04 7.71 8.62
C PHE A 112 6.13 8.68 7.45
N ASP A 113 6.90 8.31 6.46
CA ASP A 113 7.13 9.07 5.24
C ASP A 113 6.00 8.80 4.23
N VAL A 114 5.69 9.77 3.41
CA VAL A 114 4.60 9.67 2.44
C VAL A 114 5.11 10.08 1.07
N GLY A 115 4.73 9.35 0.04
CA GLY A 115 5.01 9.71 -1.33
C GLY A 115 4.07 10.81 -1.83
N LEU A 116 4.63 11.77 -2.57
CA LEU A 116 3.87 12.77 -3.30
C LEU A 116 4.24 12.72 -4.78
N ALA A 117 3.28 12.33 -5.60
CA ALA A 117 3.38 12.41 -7.06
C ALA A 117 2.69 13.68 -7.58
N ARG A 118 3.30 14.32 -8.58
CA ARG A 118 2.76 15.46 -9.32
C ARG A 118 2.79 15.16 -10.80
N GLY A 119 1.67 15.39 -11.44
CA GLY A 119 1.48 15.16 -12.87
C GLY A 119 0.25 15.91 -13.39
N PRO A 120 -0.31 15.54 -14.54
CA PRO A 120 -1.51 16.18 -15.11
C PRO A 120 -2.72 16.18 -14.15
N TRP A 121 -2.80 15.21 -13.25
CA TRP A 121 -3.82 15.13 -12.19
C TRP A 121 -3.62 16.12 -11.02
N GLY A 122 -2.58 16.92 -11.01
CA GLY A 122 -2.18 17.76 -9.89
C GLY A 122 -1.32 17.01 -8.86
N LYS A 123 -1.82 16.79 -7.65
CA LYS A 123 -1.12 16.12 -6.54
C LYS A 123 -1.81 14.82 -6.16
N ARG A 124 -1.01 13.75 -5.97
CA ARG A 124 -1.47 12.45 -5.49
C ARG A 124 -0.51 11.93 -4.41
N TYR A 125 -1.04 11.50 -3.27
CA TYR A 125 -0.25 10.89 -2.20
C TYR A 125 -0.34 9.37 -2.28
N PHE A 126 0.77 8.70 -1.95
CA PHE A 126 0.83 7.25 -1.81
C PHE A 126 1.63 6.85 -0.57
N PHE A 127 1.41 5.65 -0.06
CA PHE A 127 1.93 5.16 1.22
C PHE A 127 2.76 3.89 1.07
N GLU A 128 2.46 3.05 0.10
CA GLU A 128 3.16 1.80 -0.19
C GLU A 128 4.23 1.99 -1.26
N GLY A 129 3.81 2.44 -2.42
CA GLY A 129 4.67 2.65 -3.56
C GLY A 129 3.96 3.24 -4.76
N ALA A 130 4.75 3.62 -5.74
CA ALA A 130 4.30 4.07 -7.05
C ALA A 130 5.14 3.41 -8.14
N GLY A 131 4.52 3.04 -9.26
CA GLY A 131 5.25 2.35 -10.31
C GLY A 131 4.50 2.24 -11.62
N ALA A 132 5.12 1.49 -12.55
CA ALA A 132 4.58 1.22 -13.87
C ALA A 132 4.90 -0.20 -14.35
N GLY A 133 4.37 -0.55 -15.50
CA GLY A 133 4.52 -1.86 -16.13
C GLY A 133 3.61 -2.89 -15.51
N LEU A 134 4.09 -4.12 -15.33
CA LEU A 134 3.32 -5.29 -14.95
C LEU A 134 2.23 -5.02 -13.89
N LEU A 135 2.58 -4.40 -12.75
CA LEU A 135 1.63 -4.17 -11.67
C LEU A 135 0.58 -3.11 -12.01
N ALA A 136 0.96 -2.06 -12.71
CA ALA A 136 0.02 -1.01 -13.09
C ALA A 136 -0.97 -1.50 -14.15
N GLU A 137 -0.52 -2.32 -15.09
CA GLU A 137 -1.35 -2.94 -16.11
C GLU A 137 -2.28 -3.99 -15.51
N TYR A 138 -1.77 -4.80 -14.57
CA TYR A 138 -2.59 -5.74 -13.80
C TYR A 138 -3.73 -5.07 -13.04
N LEU A 139 -3.46 -3.91 -12.41
CA LEU A 139 -4.48 -3.14 -11.69
C LEU A 139 -5.54 -2.51 -12.61
N GLN A 140 -5.24 -2.30 -13.90
CA GLN A 140 -6.21 -1.82 -14.88
C GLN A 140 -7.01 -2.94 -15.54
N ALA A 141 -6.53 -4.17 -15.47
CA ALA A 141 -7.23 -5.29 -16.09
C ALA A 141 -8.63 -5.45 -15.47
N PRO A 142 -9.66 -5.72 -16.30
CA PRO A 142 -10.97 -6.09 -15.78
C PRO A 142 -10.80 -7.35 -14.95
N LEU A 143 -11.06 -7.26 -13.65
CA LEU A 143 -11.13 -8.44 -12.80
C LEU A 143 -12.40 -9.20 -13.21
N GLU A 144 -12.27 -10.32 -13.88
CA GLU A 144 -13.34 -11.28 -14.09
C GLU A 144 -13.70 -11.91 -12.73
N MET A 145 -14.50 -11.19 -11.96
CA MET A 145 -15.08 -11.72 -10.72
C MET A 145 -16.27 -12.57 -11.10
N GLU A 146 -16.18 -13.86 -10.93
CA GLU A 146 -17.38 -14.71 -10.83
C GLU A 146 -18.23 -14.19 -9.66
N LYS A 147 -19.50 -13.86 -9.94
CA LYS A 147 -20.36 -13.05 -9.06
C LYS A 147 -20.79 -13.75 -7.77
N ASP A 148 -20.51 -15.02 -7.58
CA ASP A 148 -21.21 -15.85 -6.59
C ASP A 148 -20.38 -16.45 -5.45
N GLU A 149 -19.05 -16.26 -5.40
CA GLU A 149 -18.27 -16.77 -4.27
C GLU A 149 -17.33 -15.71 -3.70
N THR A 150 -17.43 -15.47 -2.39
CA THR A 150 -16.39 -14.72 -1.66
C THR A 150 -15.24 -15.71 -1.34
N PRO A 151 -14.16 -15.73 -2.12
CA PRO A 151 -13.12 -16.71 -1.93
C PRO A 151 -12.42 -16.50 -0.58
N SER A 152 -11.94 -17.59 0.03
CA SER A 152 -11.09 -17.47 1.21
C SER A 152 -9.86 -16.59 0.88
N LYS A 153 -9.30 -15.90 1.89
CA LYS A 153 -8.09 -15.06 1.69
C LYS A 153 -6.95 -15.83 1.00
N LYS A 154 -6.81 -17.13 1.31
CA LYS A 154 -5.80 -18.02 0.70
C LYS A 154 -6.09 -18.27 -0.77
N ALA A 155 -7.35 -18.53 -1.13
CA ALA A 155 -7.77 -18.75 -2.51
C ALA A 155 -7.61 -17.46 -3.34
N ALA A 156 -8.03 -16.32 -2.82
CA ALA A 156 -7.82 -15.02 -3.47
C ALA A 156 -6.34 -14.73 -3.71
N MET A 157 -5.48 -14.99 -2.72
CA MET A 157 -4.03 -14.82 -2.84
C MET A 157 -3.44 -15.72 -3.94
N LYS A 158 -3.83 -17.00 -3.98
CA LYS A 158 -3.35 -17.95 -4.99
C LYS A 158 -3.73 -17.48 -6.39
N ARG A 159 -4.98 -17.08 -6.59
CA ARG A 159 -5.46 -16.53 -7.86
C ARG A 159 -4.65 -15.31 -8.31
N HIS A 160 -4.39 -14.35 -7.44
CA HIS A 160 -3.56 -13.19 -7.76
C HIS A 160 -2.14 -13.58 -8.21
N VAL A 161 -1.54 -14.61 -7.60
CA VAL A 161 -0.22 -15.10 -8.00
C VAL A 161 -0.28 -15.74 -9.38
N GLU A 162 -1.31 -16.55 -9.68
CA GLU A 162 -1.53 -17.19 -10.99
C GLU A 162 -1.71 -16.16 -12.09
N GLU A 163 -2.58 -15.17 -11.87
CA GLU A 163 -2.82 -14.06 -12.79
C GLU A 163 -1.54 -13.24 -13.04
N LEU A 164 -0.83 -12.87 -11.99
CA LEU A 164 0.42 -12.11 -12.11
C LEU A 164 1.49 -12.88 -12.88
N ARG A 165 1.58 -14.19 -12.67
CA ARG A 165 2.50 -15.07 -13.40
C ARG A 165 2.16 -15.11 -14.89
N GLN A 166 0.88 -15.25 -15.25
CA GLN A 166 0.43 -15.20 -16.64
C GLN A 166 0.79 -13.85 -17.28
N TRP A 167 0.42 -12.75 -16.65
CA TRP A 167 0.74 -11.41 -17.15
C TRP A 167 2.23 -11.20 -17.33
N LEU A 168 3.06 -11.64 -16.40
CA LEU A 168 4.51 -11.54 -16.51
C LEU A 168 5.07 -12.28 -17.73
N SER A 169 4.52 -13.44 -18.10
CA SER A 169 4.98 -14.20 -19.27
C SER A 169 4.72 -13.48 -20.60
N GLU A 170 3.67 -12.67 -20.67
CA GLU A 170 3.19 -12.02 -21.90
C GLU A 170 3.67 -10.55 -22.03
N GLN A 171 4.01 -9.89 -20.92
CA GLN A 171 4.33 -8.48 -20.89
C GLN A 171 5.65 -8.13 -21.59
N PRO A 172 5.67 -7.16 -22.53
CA PRO A 172 6.92 -6.62 -23.06
C PRO A 172 7.54 -5.59 -22.12
N ALA A 173 8.88 -5.58 -22.04
CA ALA A 173 9.58 -4.49 -21.38
C ALA A 173 9.40 -3.18 -22.16
N ARG A 174 9.07 -2.09 -21.45
CA ARG A 174 8.87 -0.75 -22.00
C ARG A 174 10.02 0.17 -21.68
N GLU A 175 10.31 1.09 -22.55
CA GLU A 175 11.37 2.10 -22.35
C GLU A 175 10.86 3.24 -21.48
N TRP A 176 11.67 3.60 -20.46
CA TRP A 176 11.40 4.66 -19.52
C TRP A 176 12.61 5.59 -19.40
N ARG A 177 12.33 6.89 -19.35
CA ARG A 177 13.31 7.92 -18.99
C ARG A 177 13.08 8.33 -17.55
N ILE A 178 14.01 7.97 -16.66
CA ILE A 178 13.88 8.12 -15.21
C ILE A 178 15.15 8.70 -14.64
N MET A 179 15.01 9.82 -13.93
CA MET A 179 16.06 10.45 -13.15
C MET A 179 15.74 10.33 -11.67
N LEU A 180 16.63 9.72 -10.90
CA LEU A 180 16.59 9.64 -9.43
C LEU A 180 17.60 10.64 -8.86
N ASP A 181 17.11 11.69 -8.18
CA ASP A 181 17.95 12.81 -7.73
C ASP A 181 18.85 13.35 -8.84
N LYS A 182 20.08 12.82 -8.99
CA LYS A 182 21.06 13.17 -10.03
C LYS A 182 21.47 11.98 -10.91
N GLU A 183 20.95 10.77 -10.61
CA GLU A 183 21.31 9.53 -11.29
C GLU A 183 20.31 9.23 -12.41
N ASP A 184 20.80 8.91 -13.59
CA ASP A 184 20.01 8.44 -14.72
C ASP A 184 19.88 6.92 -14.65
N VAL A 185 18.68 6.45 -14.35
CA VAL A 185 18.33 5.02 -14.34
C VAL A 185 17.42 4.65 -15.50
N SER A 186 17.39 5.45 -16.55
CA SER A 186 16.60 5.18 -17.75
C SER A 186 16.89 3.79 -18.33
N GLY A 187 15.89 3.16 -18.93
CA GLY A 187 16.07 1.82 -19.49
C GLY A 187 14.75 1.13 -19.85
N ARG A 188 14.87 -0.13 -20.26
CA ARG A 188 13.73 -0.99 -20.57
C ARG A 188 13.38 -1.83 -19.35
N TYR A 189 12.15 -1.67 -18.85
CA TYR A 189 11.64 -2.35 -17.67
C TYR A 189 10.34 -3.10 -17.95
N LEU A 190 10.21 -4.29 -17.39
CA LEU A 190 8.94 -5.01 -17.24
C LEU A 190 8.05 -4.35 -16.20
N LEU A 191 8.68 -3.92 -15.12
CA LEU A 191 8.12 -3.04 -14.10
C LEU A 191 9.23 -2.20 -13.49
N TRP A 192 8.88 -1.03 -12.99
CA TRP A 192 9.69 -0.28 -12.05
C TRP A 192 8.81 0.20 -10.89
N GLN A 193 9.41 0.32 -9.71
CA GLN A 193 8.73 0.72 -8.48
C GLN A 193 9.56 1.73 -7.69
N ALA A 194 8.90 2.75 -7.17
CA ALA A 194 9.36 3.64 -6.11
C ALA A 194 8.72 3.17 -4.81
N MET A 195 9.47 2.42 -4.00
CA MET A 195 8.98 1.73 -2.82
C MET A 195 9.17 2.56 -1.57
N ASN A 196 8.10 2.81 -0.82
CA ASN A 196 8.13 3.39 0.53
C ASN A 196 8.13 2.30 1.60
N ILE A 197 7.60 1.14 1.28
CA ILE A 197 7.56 -0.05 2.13
C ILE A 197 8.09 -1.27 1.36
N ARG A 198 8.28 -2.39 2.08
CA ARG A 198 8.96 -3.58 1.54
C ARG A 198 8.24 -4.28 0.40
N SER A 199 6.89 -4.26 0.42
CA SER A 199 6.08 -5.08 -0.46
C SER A 199 5.06 -4.24 -1.22
N VAL A 200 4.69 -4.69 -2.41
CA VAL A 200 3.65 -4.10 -3.26
C VAL A 200 2.77 -5.22 -3.83
N GLY A 201 1.50 -4.87 -4.06
CA GLY A 201 0.52 -5.85 -4.52
C GLY A 201 0.34 -7.01 -3.53
N PRO A 202 -0.26 -8.11 -3.95
CA PRO A 202 -0.63 -9.17 -3.02
C PRO A 202 0.55 -10.00 -2.50
N VAL A 203 1.69 -10.06 -3.21
CA VAL A 203 2.72 -11.08 -2.92
C VAL A 203 4.16 -10.65 -3.16
N LEU A 204 4.43 -9.47 -3.70
CA LEU A 204 5.79 -9.09 -4.11
C LEU A 204 6.51 -8.30 -3.04
N THR A 205 7.56 -8.88 -2.46
CA THR A 205 8.53 -8.15 -1.63
C THR A 205 9.69 -7.72 -2.51
N LEU A 206 9.60 -6.51 -3.08
CA LEU A 206 10.57 -6.01 -4.06
C LEU A 206 11.73 -5.25 -3.40
N ALA A 207 11.51 -4.63 -2.26
CA ALA A 207 12.51 -3.85 -1.53
C ALA A 207 12.54 -4.29 -0.06
N PRO A 208 13.14 -5.45 0.28
CA PRO A 208 13.09 -6.02 1.63
C PRO A 208 13.69 -5.11 2.71
N GLU A 209 14.61 -4.21 2.33
CA GLU A 209 15.26 -3.27 3.24
C GLU A 209 14.58 -1.88 3.28
N ALA A 210 13.49 -1.67 2.53
CA ALA A 210 12.79 -0.40 2.50
C ALA A 210 12.24 -0.02 3.89
N ARG A 211 12.39 1.25 4.22
CA ARG A 211 11.97 1.85 5.50
C ARG A 211 11.14 3.09 5.23
N ALA A 212 9.95 3.14 5.79
CA ALA A 212 9.05 4.27 5.64
C ALA A 212 9.29 5.42 6.65
N ASP A 213 10.50 5.52 7.21
CA ASP A 213 10.88 6.51 8.24
C ASP A 213 12.31 7.06 8.07
N ASP A 214 12.99 6.76 6.95
CA ASP A 214 14.37 7.17 6.68
C ASP A 214 14.48 8.38 5.72
N GLY A 215 13.35 8.86 5.21
CA GLY A 215 13.29 10.02 4.31
C GLY A 215 13.67 9.71 2.87
N GLU A 216 13.67 8.44 2.48
CA GLU A 216 14.06 7.95 1.15
C GLU A 216 13.06 6.92 0.62
N PHE A 217 13.07 6.69 -0.69
CA PHE A 217 12.42 5.58 -1.35
C PHE A 217 13.47 4.63 -1.90
N ASP A 218 13.08 3.38 -2.09
CA ASP A 218 13.87 2.39 -2.80
C ASP A 218 13.32 2.23 -4.23
N PHE A 219 14.11 2.57 -5.24
CA PHE A 219 13.79 2.28 -6.63
C PHE A 219 14.16 0.82 -6.94
N VAL A 220 13.23 0.12 -7.56
CA VAL A 220 13.43 -1.25 -8.05
C VAL A 220 13.02 -1.30 -9.51
N GLY A 221 13.88 -1.86 -10.36
CA GLY A 221 13.60 -2.07 -11.78
C GLY A 221 13.77 -3.53 -12.17
N LEU A 222 12.71 -4.18 -12.63
CA LEU A 222 12.76 -5.53 -13.22
C LEU A 222 12.93 -5.39 -14.73
N ARG A 223 13.98 -5.97 -15.28
CA ARG A 223 14.28 -6.00 -16.72
C ARG A 223 13.99 -7.37 -17.33
N ASP A 224 13.99 -7.46 -18.67
CA ASP A 224 13.75 -8.76 -19.35
C ASP A 224 14.68 -9.90 -18.87
N PRO A 225 15.99 -9.71 -18.64
CA PRO A 225 16.84 -10.77 -18.10
C PRO A 225 16.44 -11.27 -16.71
N ASP A 226 15.72 -10.46 -15.93
CA ASP A 226 15.28 -10.81 -14.58
C ASP A 226 13.92 -11.55 -14.58
N ARG A 227 13.24 -11.65 -15.74
CA ARG A 227 11.92 -12.29 -15.88
C ARG A 227 11.90 -13.73 -15.34
N PRO A 228 12.87 -14.61 -15.68
CA PRO A 228 12.88 -15.98 -15.17
C PRO A 228 12.91 -16.02 -13.64
N LEU A 229 13.70 -15.16 -13.00
CA LEU A 229 13.82 -15.08 -11.55
C LEU A 229 12.48 -14.76 -10.87
N LEU A 230 11.70 -13.83 -11.43
CA LEU A 230 10.38 -13.52 -10.89
C LEU A 230 9.37 -14.65 -11.15
N LEU A 231 9.43 -15.29 -12.33
CA LEU A 231 8.58 -16.44 -12.63
C LEU A 231 8.83 -17.60 -11.65
N GLU A 232 10.08 -17.93 -11.37
CA GLU A 232 10.47 -18.95 -10.38
C GLU A 232 9.95 -18.59 -8.97
N HIS A 233 10.05 -17.30 -8.58
CA HIS A 233 9.50 -16.83 -7.31
C HIS A 233 7.98 -17.03 -7.22
N LEU A 234 7.25 -16.67 -8.25
CA LEU A 234 5.79 -16.83 -8.30
C LEU A 234 5.38 -18.30 -8.29
N GLU A 235 6.10 -19.16 -9.01
CA GLU A 235 5.86 -20.60 -9.03
C GLU A 235 6.09 -21.24 -7.66
N ALA A 236 7.21 -20.92 -7.02
CA ALA A 236 7.49 -21.39 -5.65
C ALA A 236 6.38 -20.99 -4.67
N ARG A 237 5.86 -19.74 -4.79
CA ARG A 237 4.75 -19.27 -3.97
C ARG A 237 3.45 -20.04 -4.21
N LEU A 238 3.16 -20.44 -5.45
CA LEU A 238 2.00 -21.28 -5.78
C LEU A 238 2.11 -22.67 -5.13
N GLN A 239 3.33 -23.17 -5.05
CA GLN A 239 3.63 -24.46 -4.41
C GLN A 239 3.76 -24.36 -2.87
N GLY A 240 3.63 -23.18 -2.30
CA GLY A 240 3.78 -22.92 -0.85
C GLY A 240 5.23 -23.01 -0.39
N MET A 241 6.20 -22.91 -1.29
CA MET A 241 7.62 -22.92 -0.99
C MET A 241 8.17 -21.51 -0.77
N GLU A 242 9.18 -21.38 0.07
CA GLU A 242 9.97 -20.16 0.20
C GLU A 242 10.98 -20.07 -0.95
N HIS A 243 10.98 -18.93 -1.64
CA HIS A 243 11.96 -18.61 -2.67
C HIS A 243 12.48 -17.21 -2.44
N LYS A 244 13.80 -17.06 -2.33
CA LYS A 244 14.43 -15.75 -2.19
C LYS A 244 14.41 -15.05 -3.56
N PHE A 245 13.72 -13.93 -3.60
CA PHE A 245 13.70 -13.04 -4.74
C PHE A 245 14.25 -11.67 -4.31
N THR A 246 15.33 -11.25 -4.92
CA THR A 246 15.97 -9.98 -4.58
C THR A 246 16.44 -9.29 -5.85
N LEU A 247 16.05 -8.03 -5.99
CA LEU A 247 16.54 -7.13 -7.05
C LEU A 247 17.40 -6.03 -6.42
N PRO A 248 18.36 -5.48 -7.16
CA PRO A 248 19.08 -4.29 -6.74
C PRO A 248 18.12 -3.13 -6.49
N THR A 249 18.36 -2.38 -5.41
CA THR A 249 17.62 -1.18 -5.09
C THR A 249 18.53 0.05 -5.14
N VAL A 250 17.98 1.21 -5.52
CA VAL A 250 18.65 2.50 -5.50
C VAL A 250 17.84 3.45 -4.63
N LYS A 251 18.46 3.98 -3.55
CA LYS A 251 17.80 4.96 -2.68
C LYS A 251 17.72 6.33 -3.32
N PHE A 252 16.58 7.00 -3.18
CA PHE A 252 16.39 8.33 -3.73
C PHE A 252 15.33 9.12 -2.95
N ARG A 253 15.33 10.45 -3.15
CA ARG A 253 14.35 11.37 -2.55
C ARG A 253 13.43 12.01 -3.56
N LYS A 254 13.91 12.17 -4.80
CA LYS A 254 13.15 12.78 -5.90
C LYS A 254 13.35 11.98 -7.17
N MET A 255 12.25 11.72 -7.84
CA MET A 255 12.24 11.10 -9.16
C MET A 255 11.57 12.04 -10.16
N ARG A 256 12.11 12.11 -11.35
CA ARG A 256 11.47 12.70 -12.52
C ARG A 256 11.40 11.65 -13.61
N LEU A 257 10.25 11.51 -14.22
CA LEU A 257 10.07 10.59 -15.34
C LEU A 257 9.29 11.25 -16.47
N SER A 258 9.62 10.88 -17.71
CA SER A 258 8.86 11.22 -18.89
C SER A 258 7.84 10.11 -19.15
N TRP A 259 6.57 10.44 -18.95
CA TRP A 259 5.47 9.50 -19.13
C TRP A 259 5.00 9.47 -20.60
N LYS A 260 4.71 8.29 -21.11
CA LYS A 260 4.17 8.03 -22.46
C LYS A 260 3.15 6.89 -22.38
N LYS A 261 1.86 7.21 -22.39
CA LYS A 261 0.74 6.27 -22.59
C LYS A 261 0.78 4.92 -21.85
N SER A 262 1.60 4.77 -20.82
CA SER A 262 1.68 3.55 -20.01
C SER A 262 0.97 3.71 -18.70
N PRO A 263 0.21 2.73 -18.22
CA PRO A 263 -0.36 2.78 -16.89
C PRO A 263 0.69 3.00 -15.82
N LEU A 264 0.33 3.84 -14.84
CA LEU A 264 1.01 3.99 -13.57
C LEU A 264 0.09 3.50 -12.45
N HIS A 265 0.65 3.18 -11.33
CA HIS A 265 -0.12 3.00 -10.11
C HIS A 265 0.47 3.79 -8.94
N PHE A 266 -0.38 4.12 -7.98
CA PHE A 266 -0.05 4.75 -6.70
C PHE A 266 -0.80 3.96 -5.63
N ASP A 267 -0.09 3.18 -4.83
CA ASP A 267 -0.68 2.12 -3.99
C ASP A 267 -1.51 1.14 -4.85
N ASP A 268 -2.80 0.98 -4.55
CA ASP A 268 -3.76 0.15 -5.29
C ASP A 268 -4.57 0.91 -6.36
N GLU A 269 -4.26 2.18 -6.61
CA GLU A 269 -4.97 3.01 -7.58
C GLU A 269 -4.17 3.15 -8.88
N SER A 270 -4.73 2.73 -10.02
CA SER A 270 -4.13 2.94 -11.34
C SER A 270 -4.40 4.34 -11.92
N TRP A 271 -3.55 4.77 -12.85
CA TRP A 271 -3.67 6.01 -13.61
C TRP A 271 -3.06 5.84 -15.02
N PRO A 272 -3.60 6.48 -16.08
CA PRO A 272 -4.85 7.23 -16.07
C PRO A 272 -6.07 6.32 -15.94
N PRO A 273 -7.23 6.82 -15.48
CA PRO A 273 -8.51 6.14 -15.65
C PRO A 273 -8.80 5.95 -17.15
N GLU A 274 -9.60 4.97 -17.51
CA GLU A 274 -9.87 4.61 -18.92
C GLU A 274 -10.45 5.77 -19.75
N ASP A 275 -11.21 6.65 -19.12
CA ASP A 275 -11.88 7.81 -19.73
C ASP A 275 -11.00 9.06 -19.81
N GLU A 276 -9.83 9.10 -19.15
CA GLU A 276 -8.90 10.21 -19.18
C GLU A 276 -7.84 10.06 -20.28
N LYS A 277 -7.60 11.15 -21.03
CA LYS A 277 -6.52 11.26 -22.03
C LYS A 277 -5.53 12.35 -21.63
N PRO A 278 -4.58 12.06 -20.75
CA PRO A 278 -3.59 13.05 -20.33
C PRO A 278 -2.67 13.45 -21.47
N PRO A 279 -1.99 14.62 -21.36
CA PRO A 279 -0.98 15.04 -22.34
C PRO A 279 0.12 13.98 -22.50
N ASP A 280 0.52 13.69 -23.75
CA ASP A 280 1.55 12.73 -24.11
C ASP A 280 2.58 13.38 -25.05
N PRO A 281 3.87 13.47 -24.67
CA PRO A 281 4.41 13.09 -23.36
C PRO A 281 4.14 14.13 -22.28
N CYS A 282 4.23 13.71 -21.00
CA CYS A 282 4.23 14.63 -19.89
C CYS A 282 5.29 14.28 -18.84
N GLU A 283 5.72 15.27 -18.06
CA GLU A 283 6.65 15.05 -16.95
C GLU A 283 5.87 14.71 -15.68
N ILE A 284 6.31 13.68 -14.99
CA ILE A 284 5.82 13.30 -13.68
C ILE A 284 6.96 13.43 -12.67
N LYS A 285 6.63 13.97 -11.51
CA LYS A 285 7.57 14.14 -10.39
C LYS A 285 7.07 13.39 -9.17
N ILE A 286 7.93 12.58 -8.59
CA ILE A 286 7.69 11.86 -7.34
C ILE A 286 8.70 12.36 -6.31
N GLU A 287 8.25 12.65 -5.10
CA GLU A 287 9.11 13.10 -4.01
C GLU A 287 8.67 12.52 -2.67
N VAL A 288 9.63 12.21 -1.81
CA VAL A 288 9.36 11.88 -0.41
C VAL A 288 8.88 13.12 0.35
N LYS A 289 7.87 12.94 1.18
CA LYS A 289 7.45 13.88 2.23
C LYS A 289 7.78 13.26 3.59
N PRO A 290 8.95 13.56 4.15
CA PRO A 290 9.42 12.86 5.33
C PRO A 290 8.61 13.23 6.56
N SER A 291 8.30 12.22 7.37
CA SER A 291 7.71 12.36 8.71
C SER A 291 6.38 13.12 8.78
N VAL A 292 5.60 13.13 7.69
CA VAL A 292 4.33 13.88 7.63
C VAL A 292 3.12 13.12 8.16
N LEU A 293 3.27 11.83 8.42
CA LEU A 293 2.27 10.99 9.07
C LEU A 293 2.84 10.41 10.36
N ARG A 294 1.97 10.07 11.31
CA ARG A 294 2.33 9.42 12.57
C ARG A 294 1.64 8.08 12.69
N ILE A 295 2.41 7.06 13.07
CA ILE A 295 1.90 5.71 13.32
C ILE A 295 1.99 5.43 14.81
N TRP A 296 0.91 4.88 15.38
CA TRP A 296 0.89 4.38 16.74
C TRP A 296 1.07 2.87 16.74
N LYS A 297 2.17 2.39 17.28
CA LYS A 297 2.50 0.97 17.34
C LYS A 297 2.96 0.56 18.73
N SER A 298 2.86 -0.72 19.06
CA SER A 298 3.37 -1.27 20.32
C SER A 298 4.89 -1.12 20.40
N ARG A 299 5.42 -0.84 21.61
CA ARG A 299 6.86 -0.84 21.89
C ARG A 299 7.49 -2.23 21.74
N ALA A 300 6.69 -3.29 21.82
CA ALA A 300 7.12 -4.68 21.75
C ALA A 300 7.04 -5.29 20.33
N SER A 301 6.94 -4.46 19.30
CA SER A 301 6.84 -4.90 17.89
C SER A 301 8.18 -4.79 17.16
#